data_4b1f655b0aa44bfd7931a61b287510ac
#
_entry.id   4b1f655b0aa44bfd7931a61b287510ac
#
_cell.length_a   1.000
_cell.length_b   1.000
_cell.length_c   1.000
_cell.angle_alpha   90.00
_cell.angle_beta   90.00
_cell.angle_gamma   90.00
#
_symmetry.space_group_name_H-M   'P 1'
#
loop_
_entity.id
_entity.type
_entity.pdbx_description
1 polymer ?
#
loop_
_entity_poly.entity_id
_entity_poly.type
_entity_poly.pdbx_seq_one_letter_code
_entity_poly.pdbx_strand_id
1 'polypeptide(L)'
;MRYITHIIAVIFIMLAHSASAQSGGVVGVAYYDVDALYDTIPSRFYNDKNYTPKGKYKWDSQRYRQKVEHIAQVIDSLHMPIVALYGVENEAVVRDITAIVGEDYAYIHRTQDFSLGLDFALLYYGDVFFPEEVTSHHNALCIDGYIGDCPVTIIINNNSSSLGVLLNRNEYKVEDRAIIVLGKQRAESTSRWQLSDVMSEAEATGRGTVVYYDRWQMRHRIATNIRNIEQCNVYIKEWLLDMEGRPKPTFRGSKYYGGYSTSLPIYIYFDKLLDFSTKKL
;
A
#
# COMPACT_ATOMS: atom_id res chain seq x y z
N MET A 1 -48.51 -34.17 20.39
CA MET A 1 -47.58 -33.34 21.17
C MET A 1 -46.10 -33.57 20.82
N ARG A 2 -45.62 -34.75 20.45
CA ARG A 2 -44.21 -35.00 20.09
C ARG A 2 -43.72 -34.29 18.82
N TYR A 3 -44.56 -34.04 17.81
CA TYR A 3 -44.15 -33.39 16.56
C TYR A 3 -44.00 -31.88 16.66
N ILE A 4 -44.70 -31.22 17.58
CA ILE A 4 -44.61 -29.77 17.80
C ILE A 4 -43.27 -29.41 18.45
N THR A 5 -42.76 -30.25 19.35
CA THR A 5 -41.44 -30.05 20.00
C THR A 5 -40.28 -30.15 19.01
N HIS A 6 -40.38 -31.00 17.99
CA HIS A 6 -39.36 -31.16 16.98
C HIS A 6 -39.34 -30.00 15.98
N ILE A 7 -40.47 -29.43 15.64
CA ILE A 7 -40.57 -28.25 14.77
C ILE A 7 -40.02 -27.01 15.45
N ILE A 8 -40.29 -26.82 16.75
CA ILE A 8 -39.71 -25.69 17.51
C ILE A 8 -38.19 -25.82 17.65
N ALA A 9 -37.67 -27.04 17.85
CA ALA A 9 -36.21 -27.26 17.91
C ALA A 9 -35.52 -26.99 16.58
N VAL A 10 -36.12 -27.35 15.44
CA VAL A 10 -35.57 -27.08 14.12
C VAL A 10 -35.61 -25.59 13.78
N ILE A 11 -36.69 -24.88 14.16
CA ILE A 11 -36.77 -23.41 13.98
C ILE A 11 -35.73 -22.70 14.86
N PHE A 12 -35.49 -23.16 16.09
CA PHE A 12 -34.45 -22.60 16.96
C PHE A 12 -33.02 -22.85 16.43
N ILE A 13 -32.76 -24.00 15.80
CA ILE A 13 -31.49 -24.32 15.17
C ILE A 13 -31.30 -23.47 13.90
N MET A 14 -32.34 -23.22 13.10
CA MET A 14 -32.25 -22.33 11.95
C MET A 14 -32.10 -20.86 12.33
N LEU A 15 -32.69 -20.39 13.43
CA LEU A 15 -32.49 -19.05 13.94
C LEU A 15 -31.09 -18.86 14.58
N ALA A 16 -30.51 -19.93 15.14
CA ALA A 16 -29.15 -19.87 15.67
C ALA A 16 -28.05 -19.79 14.57
N HIS A 17 -28.36 -20.21 13.34
CA HIS A 17 -27.45 -20.07 12.21
C HIS A 17 -27.51 -18.69 11.54
N SER A 18 -28.48 -17.84 11.87
CA SER A 18 -28.60 -16.47 11.35
C SER A 18 -27.88 -15.44 12.24
N ALA A 19 -27.40 -15.83 13.41
CA ALA A 19 -26.51 -15.06 14.25
C ALA A 19 -25.06 -15.49 13.96
N SER A 20 -24.67 -15.50 12.69
CA SER A 20 -23.27 -15.33 12.33
C SER A 20 -22.90 -13.94 12.79
N ALA A 21 -22.38 -13.85 14.01
CA ALA A 21 -21.73 -12.66 14.50
C ALA A 21 -20.81 -12.21 13.37
N GLN A 22 -21.03 -11.03 12.82
CA GLN A 22 -20.02 -10.31 12.09
C GLN A 22 -18.87 -10.15 13.07
N SER A 23 -17.96 -11.12 13.10
CA SER A 23 -16.70 -10.97 13.78
C SER A 23 -16.03 -9.82 13.06
N GLY A 24 -15.97 -8.67 13.69
CA GLY A 24 -15.20 -7.53 13.25
C GLY A 24 -13.80 -8.04 12.96
N GLY A 25 -13.49 -8.28 11.68
CA GLY A 25 -12.17 -8.69 11.25
C GLY A 25 -11.29 -7.46 11.11
N VAL A 26 -10.01 -7.60 11.41
CA VAL A 26 -9.01 -6.53 11.20
C VAL A 26 -8.56 -6.56 9.76
N VAL A 27 -8.49 -5.39 9.12
CA VAL A 27 -7.96 -5.21 7.77
C VAL A 27 -6.62 -4.48 7.86
N GLY A 28 -5.62 -5.03 7.18
CA GLY A 28 -4.30 -4.42 7.05
C GLY A 28 -4.11 -3.77 5.70
N VAL A 29 -3.54 -2.56 5.69
CA VAL A 29 -3.11 -1.86 4.47
C VAL A 29 -1.67 -1.43 4.63
N ALA A 30 -0.83 -1.77 3.65
CA ALA A 30 0.58 -1.36 3.63
C ALA A 30 0.91 -0.50 2.41
N TYR A 31 1.98 0.28 2.55
CA TYR A 31 2.63 0.97 1.44
C TYR A 31 4.12 0.66 1.42
N TYR A 32 4.66 0.43 0.23
CA TYR A 32 6.08 0.20 0.05
C TYR A 32 6.61 0.89 -1.22
N ASP A 33 7.57 1.80 -1.05
CA ASP A 33 8.37 2.34 -2.15
C ASP A 33 9.51 1.34 -2.44
N VAL A 34 9.44 0.67 -3.59
CA VAL A 34 10.38 -0.40 -3.96
C VAL A 34 11.70 0.10 -4.57
N ASP A 35 11.87 1.43 -4.64
CA ASP A 35 13.12 2.07 -5.08
C ASP A 35 13.55 1.65 -6.51
N ALA A 36 12.77 2.05 -7.51
CA ALA A 36 13.10 1.89 -8.93
C ALA A 36 13.34 0.43 -9.37
N LEU A 37 12.27 -0.36 -9.39
CA LEU A 37 12.28 -1.71 -9.94
C LEU A 37 11.96 -1.67 -11.45
N TYR A 38 12.99 -1.46 -12.25
CA TYR A 38 12.95 -1.58 -13.71
C TYR A 38 13.10 -3.05 -14.13
N ASP A 39 12.53 -3.41 -15.29
CA ASP A 39 12.89 -4.63 -15.96
C ASP A 39 14.29 -4.50 -16.64
N THR A 40 14.64 -5.39 -17.54
CA THR A 40 15.96 -5.35 -18.22
C THR A 40 15.86 -4.94 -19.67
N ILE A 41 14.66 -4.57 -20.15
CA ILE A 41 14.34 -4.25 -21.53
C ILE A 41 14.22 -2.74 -21.70
N PRO A 42 15.04 -2.09 -22.55
CA PRO A 42 14.97 -0.65 -22.73
C PRO A 42 13.60 -0.18 -23.18
N SER A 43 13.01 0.75 -22.46
CA SER A 43 11.74 1.37 -22.82
C SER A 43 11.88 2.23 -24.08
N ARG A 44 10.80 2.31 -24.85
CA ARG A 44 10.66 3.24 -25.99
C ARG A 44 10.08 4.60 -25.60
N PHE A 45 9.53 4.70 -24.38
CA PHE A 45 8.75 5.85 -23.92
C PHE A 45 9.51 6.76 -22.96
N TYR A 46 10.49 6.21 -22.22
CA TYR A 46 11.30 6.95 -21.24
C TYR A 46 12.74 6.43 -21.20
N ASN A 47 13.62 7.16 -20.54
CA ASN A 47 15.05 6.86 -20.54
C ASN A 47 15.45 6.02 -19.31
N ASP A 48 15.35 4.72 -19.43
CA ASP A 48 15.78 3.70 -18.47
C ASP A 48 17.12 3.03 -18.83
N LYS A 49 17.85 3.53 -19.83
CA LYS A 49 19.09 2.92 -20.37
C LYS A 49 20.14 2.58 -19.30
N ASN A 50 20.11 3.26 -18.17
CA ASN A 50 20.99 2.96 -17.05
C ASN A 50 20.65 1.61 -16.37
N TYR A 51 19.41 1.17 -16.46
CA TYR A 51 18.87 -0.08 -15.89
C TYR A 51 18.82 -1.20 -16.94
N THR A 52 19.89 -1.34 -17.70
CA THR A 52 20.07 -2.43 -18.68
C THR A 52 21.39 -3.16 -18.41
N PRO A 53 21.62 -4.36 -18.98
CA PRO A 53 22.88 -5.09 -18.77
C PRO A 53 24.12 -4.32 -19.23
N LYS A 54 23.99 -3.44 -20.22
CA LYS A 54 25.06 -2.56 -20.70
C LYS A 54 25.03 -1.16 -20.08
N GLY A 55 24.00 -0.85 -19.31
CA GLY A 55 23.80 0.45 -18.67
C GLY A 55 24.73 0.68 -17.48
N LYS A 56 24.61 1.86 -16.86
CA LYS A 56 25.40 2.30 -15.72
C LYS A 56 25.33 1.32 -14.53
N TYR A 57 24.15 0.78 -14.28
CA TYR A 57 23.89 -0.10 -13.13
C TYR A 57 24.16 -1.58 -13.42
N LYS A 58 24.52 -1.93 -14.68
CA LYS A 58 24.72 -3.33 -15.10
C LYS A 58 23.54 -4.21 -14.69
N TRP A 59 22.34 -3.68 -14.93
CA TRP A 59 21.07 -4.28 -14.50
C TRP A 59 20.71 -5.43 -15.43
N ASP A 60 21.12 -6.63 -15.04
CA ASP A 60 20.88 -7.88 -15.78
C ASP A 60 19.73 -8.70 -15.17
N SER A 61 19.37 -9.78 -15.82
CA SER A 61 18.27 -10.66 -15.41
C SER A 61 18.48 -11.29 -14.02
N GLN A 62 19.74 -11.49 -13.59
CA GLN A 62 20.02 -12.03 -12.26
C GLN A 62 19.70 -11.00 -11.17
N ARG A 63 20.17 -9.75 -11.34
CA ARG A 63 19.88 -8.64 -10.41
C ARG A 63 18.41 -8.29 -10.36
N TYR A 64 17.76 -8.28 -11.52
CA TYR A 64 16.31 -8.08 -11.63
C TYR A 64 15.55 -9.14 -10.83
N ARG A 65 15.81 -10.42 -11.11
CA ARG A 65 15.15 -11.54 -10.41
C ARG A 65 15.36 -11.47 -8.91
N GLN A 66 16.59 -11.25 -8.45
CA GLN A 66 16.90 -11.08 -7.03
C GLN A 66 16.10 -9.93 -6.40
N LYS A 67 15.94 -8.80 -7.12
CA LYS A 67 15.17 -7.67 -6.61
C LYS A 67 13.68 -8.00 -6.53
N VAL A 68 13.12 -8.69 -7.54
CA VAL A 68 11.73 -9.16 -7.53
C VAL A 68 11.50 -10.11 -6.35
N GLU A 69 12.37 -11.09 -6.15
CA GLU A 69 12.32 -12.03 -5.01
C GLU A 69 12.37 -11.29 -3.66
N HIS A 70 13.22 -10.28 -3.53
CA HIS A 70 13.31 -9.46 -2.32
C HIS A 70 12.02 -8.66 -2.06
N ILE A 71 11.43 -8.06 -3.09
CA ILE A 71 10.16 -7.33 -2.92
C ILE A 71 9.03 -8.30 -2.57
N ALA A 72 8.96 -9.45 -3.23
CA ALA A 72 8.00 -10.50 -2.92
C ALA A 72 8.15 -11.00 -1.47
N GLN A 73 9.38 -11.20 -0.99
CA GLN A 73 9.66 -11.55 0.41
C GLN A 73 9.13 -10.50 1.40
N VAL A 74 9.26 -9.21 1.07
CA VAL A 74 8.71 -8.13 1.92
C VAL A 74 7.19 -8.21 1.97
N ILE A 75 6.54 -8.36 0.82
CA ILE A 75 5.07 -8.44 0.72
C ILE A 75 4.54 -9.66 1.47
N ASP A 76 5.15 -10.83 1.27
CA ASP A 76 4.80 -12.05 1.99
C ASP A 76 4.97 -11.88 3.50
N SER A 77 6.09 -11.30 3.95
CA SER A 77 6.36 -11.06 5.37
C SER A 77 5.45 -10.00 6.00
N LEU A 78 4.92 -9.04 5.22
CA LEU A 78 3.89 -8.10 5.68
C LEU A 78 2.57 -8.82 5.95
N HIS A 79 2.24 -9.81 5.16
CA HIS A 79 1.03 -10.63 5.26
C HIS A 79 -0.24 -9.78 5.36
N MET A 80 -0.38 -8.79 4.47
CA MET A 80 -1.48 -7.84 4.47
C MET A 80 -2.37 -7.98 3.25
N PRO A 81 -3.69 -7.94 3.40
CA PRO A 81 -4.62 -8.12 2.29
C PRO A 81 -4.57 -6.99 1.26
N ILE A 82 -4.00 -5.83 1.59
CA ILE A 82 -3.88 -4.69 0.68
C ILE A 82 -2.46 -4.12 0.79
N VAL A 83 -1.72 -4.12 -0.34
CA VAL A 83 -0.34 -3.61 -0.41
C VAL A 83 -0.20 -2.66 -1.59
N ALA A 84 0.00 -1.38 -1.30
CA ALA A 84 0.28 -0.35 -2.29
C ALA A 84 1.79 -0.29 -2.57
N LEU A 85 2.16 -0.29 -3.84
CA LEU A 85 3.55 -0.19 -4.29
C LEU A 85 3.75 1.10 -5.10
N TYR A 86 4.92 1.69 -4.95
CA TYR A 86 5.44 2.71 -5.86
C TYR A 86 6.86 2.35 -6.31
N GLY A 87 7.18 2.67 -7.56
CA GLY A 87 8.53 2.46 -8.09
C GLY A 87 8.66 1.18 -8.91
N VAL A 88 7.57 0.59 -9.36
CA VAL A 88 7.54 -0.49 -10.36
C VAL A 88 7.49 0.11 -11.75
N GLU A 89 8.20 -0.46 -12.72
CA GLU A 89 8.29 0.09 -14.07
C GLU A 89 7.03 -0.14 -14.90
N ASN A 90 6.48 -1.34 -14.85
CA ASN A 90 5.39 -1.75 -15.74
C ASN A 90 4.61 -2.93 -15.15
N GLU A 91 3.54 -3.31 -15.87
CA GLU A 91 2.69 -4.43 -15.46
C GLU A 91 3.41 -5.78 -15.41
N ALA A 92 4.41 -6.00 -16.31
CA ALA A 92 5.17 -7.25 -16.31
C ALA A 92 5.95 -7.42 -15.00
N VAL A 93 6.53 -6.34 -14.48
CA VAL A 93 7.21 -6.32 -13.18
C VAL A 93 6.24 -6.67 -12.05
N VAL A 94 5.02 -6.13 -12.08
CA VAL A 94 3.99 -6.45 -11.06
C VAL A 94 3.58 -7.93 -11.13
N ARG A 95 3.41 -8.48 -12.33
CA ARG A 95 3.14 -9.92 -12.53
C ARG A 95 4.26 -10.80 -12.01
N ASP A 96 5.52 -10.42 -12.24
CA ASP A 96 6.65 -11.18 -11.74
C ASP A 96 6.69 -11.20 -10.21
N ILE A 97 6.33 -10.09 -9.55
CA ILE A 97 6.18 -10.03 -8.07
C ILE A 97 5.05 -10.95 -7.62
N THR A 98 3.84 -10.80 -8.20
CA THR A 98 2.65 -11.58 -7.79
C THR A 98 2.82 -13.07 -8.04
N ALA A 99 3.53 -13.47 -9.10
CA ALA A 99 3.84 -14.87 -9.36
C ALA A 99 4.68 -15.55 -8.25
N ILE A 100 5.41 -14.78 -7.45
CA ILE A 100 6.20 -15.29 -6.31
C ILE A 100 5.40 -15.24 -5.01
N VAL A 101 4.66 -14.14 -4.77
CA VAL A 101 3.90 -13.95 -3.52
C VAL A 101 2.74 -14.94 -3.40
N GLY A 102 2.14 -15.35 -4.53
CA GLY A 102 1.07 -16.35 -4.58
C GLY A 102 -0.20 -15.86 -5.23
N GLU A 103 -1.11 -16.79 -5.49
CA GLU A 103 -2.34 -16.59 -6.27
C GLU A 103 -3.43 -15.78 -5.53
N ASP A 104 -3.26 -15.53 -4.23
CA ASP A 104 -4.26 -14.80 -3.42
C ASP A 104 -4.35 -13.32 -3.78
N TYR A 105 -3.30 -12.75 -4.40
CA TYR A 105 -3.28 -11.36 -4.80
C TYR A 105 -3.78 -11.15 -6.23
N ALA A 106 -4.87 -10.41 -6.36
CA ALA A 106 -5.15 -9.64 -7.56
C ALA A 106 -4.33 -8.33 -7.55
N TYR A 107 -4.18 -7.67 -8.69
CA TYR A 107 -3.46 -6.40 -8.75
C TYR A 107 -4.13 -5.38 -9.67
N ILE A 108 -3.87 -4.12 -9.38
CA ILE A 108 -4.14 -2.96 -10.24
C ILE A 108 -2.80 -2.31 -10.53
N HIS A 109 -2.55 -2.02 -11.82
CA HIS A 109 -1.41 -1.24 -12.28
C HIS A 109 -1.89 -0.17 -13.25
N ARG A 110 -1.29 1.02 -13.20
CA ARG A 110 -1.53 2.10 -14.17
C ARG A 110 -0.23 2.81 -14.45
N THR A 111 0.08 2.94 -15.72
CA THR A 111 1.24 3.69 -16.21
C THR A 111 1.08 5.18 -15.92
N GLN A 112 2.13 5.81 -15.42
CA GLN A 112 2.21 7.23 -15.16
C GLN A 112 2.98 7.94 -16.27
N ASP A 113 2.31 8.82 -17.01
CA ASP A 113 2.88 9.47 -18.20
C ASP A 113 4.05 10.43 -17.92
N PHE A 114 4.25 10.82 -16.67
CA PHE A 114 5.17 11.89 -16.29
C PHE A 114 6.31 11.48 -15.37
N SER A 115 6.37 10.22 -14.98
CA SER A 115 7.47 9.75 -14.16
C SER A 115 8.59 9.18 -15.04
N LEU A 116 9.72 8.88 -14.43
CA LEU A 116 10.84 8.23 -15.12
C LEU A 116 10.51 6.77 -15.53
N GLY A 117 9.25 6.47 -15.81
CA GLY A 117 8.75 5.13 -16.03
C GLY A 117 8.58 4.32 -14.74
N LEU A 118 8.30 5.01 -13.64
CA LEU A 118 8.04 4.37 -12.35
C LEU A 118 6.59 4.62 -11.95
N ASP A 119 5.86 3.54 -11.85
CA ASP A 119 4.42 3.51 -11.71
C ASP A 119 3.98 3.12 -10.30
N PHE A 120 2.65 3.15 -10.09
CA PHE A 120 1.97 2.63 -8.92
C PHE A 120 1.35 1.27 -9.22
N ALA A 121 1.30 0.43 -8.19
CA ALA A 121 0.48 -0.77 -8.20
C ALA A 121 -0.22 -0.95 -6.86
N LEU A 122 -1.39 -1.59 -6.87
CA LEU A 122 -2.08 -2.07 -5.69
C LEU A 122 -2.25 -3.58 -5.81
N LEU A 123 -1.73 -4.33 -4.86
CA LEU A 123 -1.99 -5.74 -4.68
C LEU A 123 -3.09 -5.88 -3.63
N TYR A 124 -4.06 -6.75 -3.85
CA TYR A 124 -5.18 -6.90 -2.91
C TYR A 124 -5.80 -8.30 -2.96
N TYR A 125 -6.37 -8.73 -1.84
CA TYR A 125 -7.21 -9.93 -1.77
C TYR A 125 -8.63 -9.57 -2.19
N GLY A 126 -9.18 -10.27 -3.17
CA GLY A 126 -10.49 -9.99 -3.75
C GLY A 126 -11.67 -10.20 -2.79
N ASP A 127 -11.48 -10.97 -1.72
CA ASP A 127 -12.46 -11.15 -0.64
C ASP A 127 -12.41 -10.05 0.44
N VAL A 128 -11.39 -9.20 0.42
CA VAL A 128 -11.21 -8.08 1.36
C VAL A 128 -11.51 -6.74 0.71
N PHE A 129 -11.00 -6.49 -0.49
CA PHE A 129 -11.18 -5.24 -1.21
C PHE A 129 -11.76 -5.49 -2.60
N PHE A 130 -12.84 -4.79 -2.92
CA PHE A 130 -13.51 -4.83 -4.22
C PHE A 130 -13.35 -3.49 -4.94
N PRO A 131 -12.41 -3.34 -5.89
CA PRO A 131 -12.22 -2.11 -6.65
C PRO A 131 -13.33 -1.91 -7.70
N GLU A 132 -13.83 -0.69 -7.85
CA GLU A 132 -14.84 -0.31 -8.84
C GLU A 132 -14.27 0.64 -9.90
N GLU A 133 -13.61 1.71 -9.48
CA GLU A 133 -13.07 2.73 -10.38
C GLU A 133 -11.58 2.98 -10.09
N VAL A 134 -10.81 3.13 -11.16
CA VAL A 134 -9.37 3.41 -11.08
C VAL A 134 -9.03 4.62 -11.93
N THR A 135 -8.63 5.70 -11.28
CA THR A 135 -8.29 6.97 -11.92
C THR A 135 -6.82 7.33 -11.70
N SER A 136 -6.11 7.58 -12.80
CA SER A 136 -4.73 8.07 -12.75
C SER A 136 -4.71 9.59 -12.74
N HIS A 137 -3.94 10.15 -11.82
CA HIS A 137 -3.64 11.56 -11.75
C HIS A 137 -2.14 11.77 -11.80
N HIS A 138 -1.69 13.00 -12.03
CA HIS A 138 -0.27 13.31 -11.99
C HIS A 138 0.34 12.97 -10.63
N ASN A 139 1.23 11.99 -10.58
CA ASN A 139 1.89 11.45 -9.38
C ASN A 139 0.94 10.85 -8.32
N ALA A 140 -0.25 10.41 -8.70
CA ALA A 140 -1.16 9.70 -7.82
C ALA A 140 -2.02 8.69 -8.58
N LEU A 141 -2.37 7.60 -7.92
CA LEU A 141 -3.34 6.61 -8.36
C LEU A 141 -4.48 6.56 -7.34
N CYS A 142 -5.71 6.79 -7.81
CA CYS A 142 -6.91 6.74 -7.00
C CYS A 142 -7.71 5.49 -7.36
N ILE A 143 -8.10 4.73 -6.34
CA ILE A 143 -8.83 3.49 -6.49
C ILE A 143 -10.04 3.58 -5.57
N ASP A 144 -11.21 3.72 -6.17
CA ASP A 144 -12.49 3.65 -5.49
C ASP A 144 -12.97 2.20 -5.44
N GLY A 145 -13.60 1.82 -4.33
CA GLY A 145 -14.10 0.47 -4.13
C GLY A 145 -14.72 0.28 -2.76
N TYR A 146 -14.76 -0.98 -2.30
CA TYR A 146 -15.38 -1.35 -1.04
C TYR A 146 -14.49 -2.27 -0.21
N ILE A 147 -14.56 -2.10 1.11
CA ILE A 147 -14.11 -3.08 2.12
C ILE A 147 -15.37 -3.53 2.87
N GLY A 148 -15.81 -4.77 2.65
CA GLY A 148 -17.16 -5.19 3.04
C GLY A 148 -18.21 -4.34 2.32
N ASP A 149 -19.13 -3.74 3.08
CA ASP A 149 -20.19 -2.85 2.54
C ASP A 149 -19.77 -1.36 2.60
N CYS A 150 -18.56 -1.05 3.07
CA CYS A 150 -18.13 0.31 3.28
C CYS A 150 -17.39 0.87 2.05
N PRO A 151 -17.83 1.99 1.47
CA PRO A 151 -17.13 2.63 0.36
C PRO A 151 -15.78 3.20 0.85
N VAL A 152 -14.72 2.90 0.10
CA VAL A 152 -13.34 3.29 0.40
C VAL A 152 -12.68 3.88 -0.84
N THR A 153 -11.89 4.93 -0.66
CA THR A 153 -10.95 5.43 -1.65
C THR A 153 -9.52 5.21 -1.16
N ILE A 154 -8.73 4.47 -1.92
CA ILE A 154 -7.30 4.32 -1.69
C ILE A 154 -6.56 5.24 -2.65
N ILE A 155 -5.76 6.14 -2.12
CA ILE A 155 -4.94 7.08 -2.90
C ILE A 155 -3.47 6.75 -2.67
N ILE A 156 -2.77 6.30 -3.72
CA ILE A 156 -1.33 6.08 -3.69
C ILE A 156 -0.67 7.32 -4.31
N ASN A 157 0.27 7.93 -3.58
CA ASN A 157 0.81 9.24 -3.94
C ASN A 157 2.33 9.29 -3.81
N ASN A 158 2.98 9.95 -4.78
CA ASN A 158 4.44 10.16 -4.77
C ASN A 158 4.84 11.64 -4.62
N ASN A 159 3.86 12.55 -4.55
CA ASN A 159 4.15 13.99 -4.50
C ASN A 159 3.08 14.75 -3.69
N SER A 160 3.49 15.37 -2.58
CA SER A 160 2.59 16.14 -1.70
C SER A 160 1.84 17.28 -2.41
N SER A 161 2.44 17.92 -3.42
CA SER A 161 1.79 19.01 -4.17
C SER A 161 0.69 18.49 -5.06
N SER A 162 0.90 17.36 -5.73
CA SER A 162 -0.13 16.71 -6.56
C SER A 162 -1.31 16.22 -5.73
N LEU A 163 -1.04 15.68 -4.54
CA LEU A 163 -2.08 15.28 -3.59
C LEU A 163 -2.98 16.46 -3.22
N GLY A 164 -2.41 17.63 -2.95
CA GLY A 164 -3.19 18.83 -2.63
C GLY A 164 -4.13 19.24 -3.76
N VAL A 165 -3.70 19.16 -5.01
CA VAL A 165 -4.54 19.45 -6.18
C VAL A 165 -5.68 18.43 -6.29
N LEU A 166 -5.38 17.16 -6.12
CA LEU A 166 -6.36 16.08 -6.18
C LEU A 166 -7.46 16.24 -5.13
N LEU A 167 -7.09 16.40 -3.87
CA LEU A 167 -8.03 16.52 -2.77
C LEU A 167 -8.88 17.82 -2.84
N ASN A 168 -8.39 18.88 -3.53
CA ASN A 168 -9.15 20.11 -3.73
C ASN A 168 -10.24 20.02 -4.83
N ARG A 169 -10.20 19.01 -5.69
CA ARG A 169 -11.17 18.89 -6.80
C ARG A 169 -12.59 18.50 -6.36
N ASN A 170 -12.84 18.36 -5.05
CA ASN A 170 -14.14 17.99 -4.45
C ASN A 170 -14.76 16.70 -4.97
N GLU A 171 -13.98 15.85 -5.63
CA GLU A 171 -14.43 14.55 -6.10
C GLU A 171 -14.57 13.57 -4.93
N TYR A 172 -13.81 13.81 -3.84
CA TYR A 172 -13.78 12.95 -2.67
C TYR A 172 -14.46 13.61 -1.47
N LYS A 173 -15.68 13.18 -1.20
CA LYS A 173 -16.41 13.60 0.00
C LYS A 173 -16.01 12.72 1.16
N VAL A 174 -15.16 13.24 2.06
CA VAL A 174 -14.75 12.58 3.30
C VAL A 174 -15.91 12.15 4.20
N GLU A 175 -17.10 12.67 3.93
CA GLU A 175 -18.31 12.41 4.72
C GLU A 175 -19.00 11.11 4.29
N ASP A 176 -18.81 10.70 3.04
CA ASP A 176 -19.55 9.60 2.42
C ASP A 176 -18.74 8.29 2.33
N ARG A 177 -17.43 8.34 2.58
CA ARG A 177 -16.53 7.20 2.43
C ARG A 177 -15.27 7.26 3.30
N ALA A 178 -14.68 6.11 3.55
CA ALA A 178 -13.35 6.06 4.11
C ALA A 178 -12.31 6.45 3.04
N ILE A 179 -11.31 7.24 3.42
CA ILE A 179 -10.20 7.66 2.55
C ILE A 179 -8.90 7.22 3.20
N ILE A 180 -8.05 6.52 2.44
CA ILE A 180 -6.73 6.09 2.85
C ILE A 180 -5.72 6.65 1.85
N VAL A 181 -4.91 7.61 2.28
CA VAL A 181 -3.84 8.20 1.48
C VAL A 181 -2.51 7.60 1.90
N LEU A 182 -1.81 7.01 0.94
CA LEU A 182 -0.56 6.28 1.14
C LEU A 182 0.56 6.91 0.32
N GLY A 183 1.75 7.04 0.90
CA GLY A 183 2.95 7.39 0.16
C GLY A 183 3.66 8.66 0.61
N LYS A 184 4.28 9.37 -0.32
CA LYS A 184 5.14 10.51 -0.03
C LYS A 184 4.32 11.77 0.22
N GLN A 185 4.23 12.16 1.49
CA GLN A 185 3.49 13.35 1.90
C GLN A 185 4.11 14.00 3.16
N ARG A 186 3.72 15.25 3.43
CA ARG A 186 4.07 15.96 4.66
C ARG A 186 2.95 15.78 5.68
N ALA A 187 3.29 15.74 6.96
CA ALA A 187 2.33 15.56 8.05
C ALA A 187 1.14 16.55 7.98
N GLU A 188 1.41 17.81 7.62
CA GLU A 188 0.43 18.89 7.60
C GLU A 188 -0.40 18.93 6.29
N SER A 189 0.01 18.13 5.28
CA SER A 189 -0.54 18.25 3.92
C SER A 189 -1.99 17.79 3.79
N THR A 190 -2.50 17.03 4.73
CA THR A 190 -3.80 16.38 4.66
C THR A 190 -4.82 16.85 5.69
N SER A 191 -4.41 17.55 6.75
CA SER A 191 -5.27 17.97 7.87
C SER A 191 -6.45 18.85 7.45
N ARG A 192 -6.26 19.73 6.46
CA ARG A 192 -7.34 20.60 5.94
C ARG A 192 -8.49 19.84 5.27
N TRP A 193 -8.28 18.59 4.88
CA TRP A 193 -9.31 17.69 4.34
C TRP A 193 -9.83 16.69 5.38
N GLN A 194 -9.63 16.98 6.66
CA GLN A 194 -10.08 16.14 7.77
C GLN A 194 -9.46 14.72 7.76
N LEU A 195 -8.28 14.57 7.16
CA LEU A 195 -7.50 13.34 7.21
C LEU A 195 -6.42 13.47 8.28
N SER A 196 -6.37 12.52 9.18
CA SER A 196 -5.36 12.43 10.24
C SER A 196 -4.12 11.70 9.73
N ASP A 197 -2.94 12.28 9.96
CA ASP A 197 -1.67 11.58 9.77
C ASP A 197 -1.44 10.61 10.92
N VAL A 198 -1.58 9.32 10.63
CA VAL A 198 -1.47 8.25 11.64
C VAL A 198 -0.02 7.84 11.90
N MET A 199 0.96 8.35 11.15
CA MET A 199 2.37 8.05 11.35
C MET A 199 3.07 8.99 12.34
N SER A 200 2.38 10.02 12.81
CA SER A 200 2.97 11.05 13.69
C SER A 200 3.51 10.50 15.00
N GLU A 201 2.85 9.50 15.61
CA GLU A 201 3.33 8.87 16.83
C GLU A 201 4.61 8.04 16.58
N ALA A 202 4.66 7.28 15.50
CA ALA A 202 5.86 6.54 15.12
C ALA A 202 7.04 7.48 14.88
N GLU A 203 6.81 8.62 14.21
CA GLU A 203 7.83 9.65 13.99
C GLU A 203 8.29 10.28 15.32
N ALA A 204 7.39 10.61 16.22
CA ALA A 204 7.70 11.17 17.54
C ALA A 204 8.58 10.23 18.38
N THR A 205 8.51 8.92 18.17
CA THR A 205 9.37 7.91 18.81
C THR A 205 10.72 7.71 18.08
N GLY A 206 11.03 8.56 17.09
CA GLY A 206 12.28 8.52 16.33
C GLY A 206 12.31 7.51 15.18
N ARG A 207 11.16 6.92 14.82
CA ARG A 207 11.05 6.01 13.66
C ARG A 207 10.92 6.81 12.38
N GLY A 208 11.45 6.25 11.31
CA GLY A 208 11.37 6.84 9.97
C GLY A 208 11.33 5.76 8.89
N THR A 209 11.01 6.16 7.68
CA THR A 209 10.98 5.26 6.52
C THR A 209 12.25 5.29 5.71
N VAL A 210 13.05 6.34 5.83
CA VAL A 210 14.33 6.50 5.14
C VAL A 210 15.39 7.08 6.08
N VAL A 211 16.66 6.87 5.75
CA VAL A 211 17.78 7.54 6.42
C VAL A 211 18.40 8.57 5.47
N TYR A 212 18.47 9.81 5.90
CA TYR A 212 19.09 10.91 5.17
C TYR A 212 19.99 11.72 6.08
N TYR A 213 21.26 11.94 5.70
CA TYR A 213 22.30 12.52 6.56
C TYR A 213 22.34 11.88 7.96
N ASP A 214 22.38 10.55 8.00
CA ASP A 214 22.43 9.73 9.22
C ASP A 214 21.27 9.95 10.20
N ARG A 215 20.16 10.49 9.71
CA ARG A 215 18.93 10.69 10.49
C ARG A 215 17.76 9.99 9.85
N TRP A 216 16.98 9.30 10.67
CA TRP A 216 15.70 8.77 10.26
C TRP A 216 14.72 9.90 9.92
N GLN A 217 14.01 9.76 8.82
CA GLN A 217 12.98 10.68 8.37
C GLN A 217 11.72 9.91 7.97
N MET A 218 10.56 10.40 8.41
CA MET A 218 9.26 9.89 7.99
C MET A 218 8.88 10.53 6.65
N ARG A 219 9.35 9.94 5.56
CA ARG A 219 9.08 10.44 4.19
C ARG A 219 7.80 9.90 3.61
N HIS A 220 7.45 8.66 3.94
CA HIS A 220 6.21 8.01 3.55
C HIS A 220 5.28 7.99 4.74
N ARG A 221 3.99 8.29 4.50
CA ARG A 221 2.98 8.45 5.53
C ARG A 221 1.68 7.81 5.11
N ILE A 222 0.82 7.56 6.08
CA ILE A 222 -0.57 7.19 5.89
C ILE A 222 -1.42 8.28 6.52
N ALA A 223 -2.37 8.82 5.74
CA ALA A 223 -3.38 9.74 6.25
C ALA A 223 -4.77 9.21 5.95
N THR A 224 -5.69 9.31 6.92
CA THR A 224 -7.02 8.73 6.79
C THR A 224 -8.04 9.46 7.65
N ASN A 225 -9.34 9.32 7.31
CA ASN A 225 -10.46 9.72 8.14
C ASN A 225 -11.02 8.56 8.99
N ILE A 226 -10.44 7.35 8.88
CA ILE A 226 -10.81 6.20 9.71
C ILE A 226 -10.41 6.46 11.17
N ARG A 227 -11.31 6.18 12.12
CA ARG A 227 -11.11 6.45 13.55
C ARG A 227 -10.73 5.22 14.36
N ASN A 228 -11.25 4.05 13.99
CA ASN A 228 -11.02 2.79 14.68
C ASN A 228 -9.73 2.10 14.21
N ILE A 229 -8.61 2.84 14.33
CA ILE A 229 -7.28 2.35 13.99
C ILE A 229 -6.76 1.54 15.18
N GLU A 230 -6.38 0.29 14.93
CA GLU A 230 -5.82 -0.59 15.94
C GLU A 230 -4.31 -0.47 16.05
N GLN A 231 -3.64 -0.34 14.90
CA GLN A 231 -2.19 -0.23 14.85
C GLN A 231 -1.73 0.48 13.58
N CYS A 232 -0.69 1.30 13.70
CA CYS A 232 0.05 1.86 12.56
C CYS A 232 1.53 1.95 12.92
N ASN A 233 2.40 1.66 11.97
CA ASN A 233 3.84 1.73 12.21
C ASN A 233 4.67 1.66 10.91
N VAL A 234 5.98 1.82 11.08
CA VAL A 234 7.01 1.45 10.11
C VAL A 234 7.30 -0.05 10.28
N TYR A 235 7.31 -0.79 9.19
CA TYR A 235 7.64 -2.21 9.18
C TYR A 235 9.15 -2.40 9.19
N ILE A 236 9.68 -2.83 10.33
CA ILE A 236 11.11 -3.00 10.56
C ILE A 236 11.41 -4.47 10.84
N LYS A 237 12.30 -5.05 10.05
CA LYS A 237 12.88 -6.37 10.27
C LYS A 237 14.39 -6.26 10.13
N GLU A 238 15.16 -7.02 10.90
CA GLU A 238 16.63 -7.01 10.85
C GLU A 238 17.19 -7.24 9.46
N TRP A 239 16.58 -8.16 8.70
CA TRP A 239 17.01 -8.48 7.33
C TRP A 239 16.76 -7.36 6.31
N LEU A 240 15.88 -6.37 6.63
CA LEU A 240 15.68 -5.15 5.83
C LEU A 240 16.78 -4.11 6.07
N LEU A 241 17.59 -4.27 7.12
CA LEU A 241 18.60 -3.31 7.52
C LEU A 241 20.01 -3.79 7.19
N ASP A 242 20.89 -2.85 6.90
CA ASP A 242 22.33 -3.12 6.81
C ASP A 242 22.98 -3.14 8.22
N MET A 243 24.30 -3.36 8.26
CA MET A 243 25.07 -3.42 9.53
C MET A 243 25.06 -2.08 10.31
N GLU A 244 24.68 -0.99 9.65
CA GLU A 244 24.60 0.34 10.26
C GLU A 244 23.16 0.66 10.71
N GLY A 245 22.26 -0.32 10.61
CA GLY A 245 20.86 -0.18 10.99
C GLY A 245 20.02 0.69 10.03
N ARG A 246 20.45 0.86 8.77
CA ARG A 246 19.74 1.63 7.74
C ARG A 246 19.04 0.71 6.75
N PRO A 247 18.01 1.17 6.03
CA PRO A 247 17.40 0.37 4.96
C PRO A 247 18.46 -0.13 3.99
N LYS A 248 18.43 -1.42 3.68
CA LYS A 248 19.38 -2.10 2.82
C LYS A 248 19.04 -1.88 1.34
N PRO A 249 19.72 -0.97 0.63
CA PRO A 249 19.32 -0.54 -0.70
C PRO A 249 19.77 -1.52 -1.78
N THR A 250 19.12 -1.47 -2.94
CA THR A 250 19.61 -2.16 -4.14
C THR A 250 20.92 -1.53 -4.63
N PHE A 251 20.98 -0.18 -4.62
CA PHE A 251 22.15 0.59 -5.01
C PHE A 251 22.47 1.72 -4.02
N ARG A 252 23.74 2.04 -3.86
CA ARG A 252 24.20 3.32 -3.32
C ARG A 252 25.05 4.00 -4.39
N GLY A 253 24.55 5.08 -4.98
CA GLY A 253 25.11 5.65 -6.19
C GLY A 253 25.04 4.65 -7.34
N SER A 254 26.18 4.25 -7.90
CA SER A 254 26.24 3.21 -8.94
C SER A 254 26.67 1.83 -8.43
N LYS A 255 27.02 1.72 -7.15
CA LYS A 255 27.47 0.44 -6.57
C LYS A 255 26.26 -0.41 -6.19
N TYR A 256 26.24 -1.66 -6.69
CA TYR A 256 25.22 -2.66 -6.38
C TYR A 256 25.46 -3.28 -5.01
N TYR A 257 24.42 -3.32 -4.19
CA TYR A 257 24.42 -3.94 -2.86
C TYR A 257 23.44 -5.12 -2.79
N GLY A 258 22.51 -5.22 -3.74
CA GLY A 258 21.54 -6.31 -3.81
C GLY A 258 20.58 -6.35 -2.63
N GLY A 259 20.20 -5.19 -2.10
CA GLY A 259 19.24 -5.10 -1.01
C GLY A 259 17.81 -4.94 -1.49
N TYR A 260 16.96 -4.47 -0.58
CA TYR A 260 15.49 -4.40 -0.76
C TYR A 260 15.05 -3.04 -1.32
N SER A 261 15.25 -1.98 -0.58
CA SER A 261 14.91 -0.60 -0.95
C SER A 261 15.69 0.40 -0.10
N THR A 262 15.75 1.65 -0.51
CA THR A 262 16.21 2.78 0.30
C THR A 262 15.21 3.19 1.36
N SER A 263 14.00 2.62 1.34
CA SER A 263 12.92 2.90 2.29
C SER A 263 12.36 1.64 2.94
N LEU A 264 11.76 1.81 4.12
CA LEU A 264 11.00 0.78 4.82
C LEU A 264 9.50 0.90 4.51
N PRO A 265 8.77 -0.22 4.47
CA PRO A 265 7.32 -0.21 4.36
C PRO A 265 6.66 0.45 5.58
N ILE A 266 5.45 0.96 5.38
CA ILE A 266 4.56 1.43 6.44
C ILE A 266 3.23 0.70 6.35
N TYR A 267 2.54 0.61 7.48
CA TYR A 267 1.27 -0.09 7.53
C TYR A 267 0.29 0.48 8.55
N ILE A 268 -0.97 0.15 8.34
CA ILE A 268 -2.09 0.43 9.24
C ILE A 268 -2.97 -0.81 9.35
N TYR A 269 -3.47 -1.08 10.57
CA TYR A 269 -4.55 -2.01 10.84
C TYR A 269 -5.75 -1.25 11.40
N PHE A 270 -6.93 -1.58 10.93
CA PHE A 270 -8.20 -1.02 11.39
C PHE A 270 -9.30 -2.08 11.39
N ASP A 271 -10.36 -1.85 12.17
CA ASP A 271 -11.53 -2.73 12.18
C ASP A 271 -12.23 -2.71 10.81
N LYS A 272 -12.62 -3.88 10.31
CA LYS A 272 -13.39 -4.05 9.07
C LYS A 272 -14.71 -3.27 9.07
N LEU A 273 -15.31 -3.08 10.25
CA LEU A 273 -16.45 -2.17 10.46
C LEU A 273 -15.91 -0.73 10.53
N LEU A 274 -15.73 -0.14 9.36
CA LEU A 274 -15.10 1.17 9.26
C LEU A 274 -15.91 2.26 9.97
N ASP A 275 -15.30 2.92 10.95
CA ASP A 275 -15.77 4.17 11.54
C ASP A 275 -14.99 5.34 10.95
N PHE A 276 -15.64 6.14 10.12
CA PHE A 276 -15.06 7.33 9.54
C PHE A 276 -15.94 8.56 9.82
N SER A 277 -15.37 9.74 9.67
CA SER A 277 -16.05 10.98 10.04
C SER A 277 -17.28 11.25 9.15
N THR A 278 -18.43 10.76 9.58
CA THR A 278 -19.69 11.36 9.14
C THR A 278 -19.99 12.53 10.07
N LYS A 279 -20.06 13.75 9.59
CA LYS A 279 -20.73 14.83 10.32
C LYS A 279 -22.20 14.42 10.46
N LYS A 280 -22.60 13.92 11.64
CA LYS A 280 -24.00 14.05 12.03
C LYS A 280 -24.22 15.55 12.24
N LEU A 281 -24.97 16.17 11.31
CA LEU A 281 -25.64 17.45 11.53
C LEU A 281 -26.64 17.34 12.66
#